data_b3539d735ea873d0d067c397f23d79ef
#
_entry.id   b3539d735ea873d0d067c397f23d79ef
#
_cell.length_a   1.000
_cell.length_b   1.000
_cell.length_c   1.000
_cell.angle_alpha   90.00
_cell.angle_beta   90.00
_cell.angle_gamma   90.00
#
_symmetry.space_group_name_H-M   'P 1'
#
loop_
_entity.id
_entity.type
_entity.pdbx_description
1 polymer ?
#
loop_
_entity_poly.entity_id
_entity_poly.type
_entity_poly.pdbx_seq_one_letter_code
_entity_poly.pdbx_strand_id
1 'polypeptide(L)'
;MRILVVNWRDIHHPEAGGAEVHFHETFTRIVKAGHHVTLLCSRYPGAETREWIDGIEVIRTGWKLTFNLTVPWFYHRHLAREAFDIIVEDLNKIPFFLPCFTKRPILALLHHLFGTAVFRETNPIFASYVYLAERLIPAVYRRCFFEVVSESSRDELIRMGLSSDQITVIHNGIDTRLYKPTDVLDQKETALIVYMGRLKRYKNVDHLILAMTAVREVVPEARLCIIGTGDQREALEALCQSQNLTEAVHFTGFVSDLAKVGILQQATLAAFPSDKEGWGLTVIEANACYTPVVATDVPGLRDAIIDGETGILIPLGDQKALARELIRLIQDRPERERLARNGAKRATQFTWDTTAEKTLEVIEKIVMAPP
;
A
#
# COMPACT_ATOMS: atom_id res chain seq x y z
N MET A 1 -0.40 -23.67 -14.27
CA MET A 1 -1.81 -23.31 -13.99
C MET A 1 -2.21 -22.10 -14.82
N ARG A 2 -3.51 -21.95 -15.06
CA ARG A 2 -4.12 -20.76 -15.68
C ARG A 2 -4.86 -19.97 -14.58
N ILE A 3 -4.41 -18.77 -14.27
CA ILE A 3 -4.87 -17.94 -13.18
C ILE A 3 -5.58 -16.72 -13.75
N LEU A 4 -6.84 -16.51 -13.38
CA LEU A 4 -7.54 -15.25 -13.65
C LEU A 4 -7.41 -14.35 -12.43
N VAL A 5 -6.87 -13.14 -12.60
CA VAL A 5 -6.86 -12.12 -11.55
C VAL A 5 -7.87 -11.03 -11.91
N VAL A 6 -8.69 -10.63 -10.96
CA VAL A 6 -9.64 -9.53 -11.12
C VAL A 6 -9.22 -8.41 -10.16
N ASN A 7 -8.73 -7.33 -10.71
CA ASN A 7 -8.30 -6.14 -9.96
C ASN A 7 -8.89 -4.88 -10.61
N TRP A 8 -9.06 -3.83 -9.84
CA TRP A 8 -9.61 -2.57 -10.34
C TRP A 8 -8.78 -1.97 -11.46
N ARG A 9 -7.46 -2.12 -11.45
CA ARG A 9 -6.52 -1.45 -12.34
C ARG A 9 -5.33 -2.33 -12.65
N ASP A 10 -4.65 -2.02 -13.72
CA ASP A 10 -3.31 -2.51 -14.03
C ASP A 10 -2.23 -1.49 -13.63
N ILE A 11 -0.96 -1.87 -13.79
CA ILE A 11 0.20 -1.05 -13.39
C ILE A 11 0.34 0.24 -14.22
N HIS A 12 -0.15 0.27 -15.46
CA HIS A 12 -0.07 1.44 -16.34
C HIS A 12 -1.22 2.44 -16.11
N HIS A 13 -2.19 2.10 -15.24
CA HIS A 13 -3.29 2.99 -14.95
C HIS A 13 -2.78 4.28 -14.28
N PRO A 14 -3.22 5.50 -14.70
CA PRO A 14 -2.74 6.77 -14.11
C PRO A 14 -2.95 6.92 -12.60
N GLU A 15 -3.90 6.19 -12.04
CA GLU A 15 -4.16 6.15 -10.60
C GLU A 15 -3.67 4.86 -9.94
N ALA A 16 -2.73 4.12 -10.55
CA ALA A 16 -2.13 2.94 -9.94
C ALA A 16 -1.47 3.28 -8.59
N GLY A 17 -1.47 2.33 -7.68
CA GLY A 17 -0.92 2.48 -6.33
C GLY A 17 -0.36 1.17 -5.80
N GLY A 18 -0.28 1.05 -4.47
CA GLY A 18 0.34 -0.11 -3.83
C GLY A 18 -0.30 -1.46 -4.17
N ALA A 19 -1.62 -1.51 -4.37
CA ALA A 19 -2.33 -2.73 -4.77
C ALA A 19 -1.94 -3.18 -6.19
N GLU A 20 -1.85 -2.26 -7.12
CA GLU A 20 -1.46 -2.54 -8.50
C GLU A 20 0.03 -2.93 -8.59
N VAL A 21 0.89 -2.31 -7.77
CA VAL A 21 2.31 -2.72 -7.64
C VAL A 21 2.41 -4.13 -7.06
N HIS A 22 1.68 -4.43 -5.98
CA HIS A 22 1.62 -5.78 -5.40
C HIS A 22 1.21 -6.81 -6.46
N PHE A 23 0.10 -6.57 -7.15
CA PHE A 23 -0.34 -7.46 -8.22
C PHE A 23 0.76 -7.67 -9.26
N HIS A 24 1.29 -6.59 -9.81
CA HIS A 24 2.26 -6.65 -10.90
C HIS A 24 3.54 -7.39 -10.49
N GLU A 25 4.12 -7.03 -9.36
CA GLU A 25 5.35 -7.63 -8.85
C GLU A 25 5.19 -9.11 -8.49
N THR A 26 4.06 -9.49 -7.91
CA THR A 26 3.76 -10.87 -7.54
C THR A 26 3.49 -11.73 -8.78
N PHE A 27 2.58 -11.29 -9.65
CA PHE A 27 2.10 -12.13 -10.74
C PHE A 27 3.04 -12.17 -11.94
N THR A 28 3.91 -11.19 -12.17
CA THR A 28 5.01 -11.30 -13.13
C THR A 28 6.03 -12.38 -12.73
N ARG A 29 6.26 -12.57 -11.43
CA ARG A 29 7.10 -13.68 -10.93
C ARG A 29 6.42 -15.03 -11.10
N ILE A 30 5.12 -15.11 -10.85
CA ILE A 30 4.32 -16.32 -11.09
C ILE A 30 4.31 -16.68 -12.58
N VAL A 31 4.24 -15.69 -13.49
CA VAL A 31 4.42 -15.93 -14.94
C VAL A 31 5.80 -16.51 -15.25
N LYS A 32 6.88 -15.93 -14.66
CA LYS A 32 8.26 -16.44 -14.84
C LYS A 32 8.44 -17.87 -14.29
N ALA A 33 7.63 -18.27 -13.31
CA ALA A 33 7.58 -19.63 -12.80
C ALA A 33 6.81 -20.62 -13.72
N GLY A 34 6.33 -20.16 -14.90
CA GLY A 34 5.70 -21.00 -15.91
C GLY A 34 4.16 -21.10 -15.83
N HIS A 35 3.52 -20.18 -15.13
CA HIS A 35 2.07 -20.11 -15.05
C HIS A 35 1.49 -19.06 -16.03
N HIS A 36 0.25 -19.23 -16.45
CA HIS A 36 -0.45 -18.28 -17.30
C HIS A 36 -1.33 -17.37 -16.44
N VAL A 37 -1.13 -16.08 -16.51
CA VAL A 37 -1.89 -15.09 -15.76
C VAL A 37 -2.65 -14.18 -16.72
N THR A 38 -3.95 -14.07 -16.51
CA THR A 38 -4.84 -13.13 -17.18
C THR A 38 -5.37 -12.14 -16.14
N LEU A 39 -5.16 -10.84 -16.35
CA LEU A 39 -5.73 -9.76 -15.54
C LEU A 39 -6.99 -9.22 -16.20
N LEU A 40 -8.10 -9.19 -15.47
CA LEU A 40 -9.30 -8.44 -15.82
C LEU A 40 -9.35 -7.16 -14.98
N CYS A 41 -9.34 -5.99 -15.65
CA CYS A 41 -9.35 -4.69 -14.96
C CYS A 41 -10.21 -3.64 -15.68
N SER A 42 -10.33 -2.44 -15.07
CA SER A 42 -11.09 -1.32 -15.65
C SER A 42 -10.32 -0.63 -16.77
N ARG A 43 -11.07 -0.03 -17.70
CA ARG A 43 -10.50 0.84 -18.74
C ARG A 43 -10.10 2.20 -18.19
N TYR A 44 -9.15 2.83 -18.88
CA TYR A 44 -8.82 4.24 -18.75
C TYR A 44 -8.59 4.86 -20.15
N PRO A 45 -8.65 6.19 -20.30
CA PRO A 45 -8.47 6.84 -21.61
C PRO A 45 -7.11 6.50 -22.23
N GLY A 46 -7.13 6.13 -23.50
CA GLY A 46 -5.92 5.78 -24.25
C GLY A 46 -5.42 4.34 -24.08
N ALA A 47 -6.01 3.54 -23.18
CA ALA A 47 -5.60 2.16 -22.99
C ALA A 47 -6.21 1.21 -24.02
N GLU A 48 -5.40 0.27 -24.51
CA GLU A 48 -5.86 -0.85 -25.34
C GLU A 48 -6.82 -1.74 -24.52
N THR A 49 -7.80 -2.34 -25.20
CA THR A 49 -8.75 -3.26 -24.55
C THR A 49 -8.14 -4.60 -24.16
N ARG A 50 -7.06 -4.99 -24.84
CA ARG A 50 -6.30 -6.21 -24.57
C ARG A 50 -4.85 -6.00 -24.98
N GLU A 51 -3.92 -6.28 -24.09
CA GLU A 51 -2.48 -6.21 -24.34
C GLU A 51 -1.73 -7.18 -23.42
N TRP A 52 -0.43 -7.35 -23.71
CA TRP A 52 0.47 -8.10 -22.84
C TRP A 52 1.40 -7.14 -22.12
N ILE A 53 1.44 -7.23 -20.79
CA ILE A 53 2.33 -6.43 -19.94
C ILE A 53 3.19 -7.41 -19.13
N ASP A 54 4.48 -7.45 -19.38
CA ASP A 54 5.46 -8.32 -18.69
C ASP A 54 5.04 -9.82 -18.58
N GLY A 55 4.42 -10.32 -19.64
CA GLY A 55 3.95 -11.72 -19.72
C GLY A 55 2.59 -11.96 -19.11
N ILE A 56 1.92 -10.95 -18.59
CA ILE A 56 0.52 -10.99 -18.13
C ILE A 56 -0.39 -10.55 -19.27
N GLU A 57 -1.42 -11.35 -19.57
CA GLU A 57 -2.48 -10.95 -20.49
C GLU A 57 -3.45 -9.99 -19.77
N VAL A 58 -3.51 -8.73 -20.19
CA VAL A 58 -4.39 -7.70 -19.59
C VAL A 58 -5.63 -7.51 -20.45
N ILE A 59 -6.80 -7.71 -19.88
CA ILE A 59 -8.11 -7.48 -20.50
C ILE A 59 -8.80 -6.34 -19.74
N ARG A 60 -9.15 -5.25 -20.45
CA ARG A 60 -9.82 -4.10 -19.86
C ARG A 60 -11.27 -4.01 -20.27
N THR A 61 -12.16 -3.87 -19.27
CA THR A 61 -13.61 -3.73 -19.48
C THR A 61 -14.21 -2.70 -18.53
N GLY A 62 -15.40 -2.20 -18.85
CA GLY A 62 -16.03 -1.19 -18.00
C GLY A 62 -15.18 0.08 -17.81
N TRP A 63 -15.62 0.95 -16.90
CA TRP A 63 -14.95 2.20 -16.53
C TRP A 63 -14.89 2.31 -15.00
N LYS A 64 -14.13 3.24 -14.48
CA LYS A 64 -13.91 3.47 -13.04
C LYS A 64 -15.16 3.33 -12.15
N LEU A 65 -16.33 3.78 -12.60
CA LEU A 65 -17.58 3.72 -11.82
C LEU A 65 -18.48 2.52 -12.13
N THR A 66 -18.20 1.79 -13.22
CA THR A 66 -19.06 0.70 -13.69
C THR A 66 -18.37 -0.66 -13.69
N PHE A 67 -17.09 -0.70 -13.41
CA PHE A 67 -16.29 -1.93 -13.53
C PHE A 67 -16.82 -3.04 -12.64
N ASN A 68 -17.13 -2.77 -11.38
CA ASN A 68 -17.70 -3.76 -10.45
C ASN A 68 -19.04 -4.34 -10.93
N LEU A 69 -19.83 -3.59 -11.69
CA LEU A 69 -21.07 -4.08 -12.29
C LEU A 69 -20.82 -4.83 -13.60
N THR A 70 -19.77 -4.49 -14.34
CA THR A 70 -19.45 -5.14 -15.61
C THR A 70 -18.69 -6.45 -15.42
N VAL A 71 -17.93 -6.63 -14.35
CA VAL A 71 -17.13 -7.84 -14.09
C VAL A 71 -17.96 -9.12 -14.12
N PRO A 72 -19.07 -9.27 -13.37
CA PRO A 72 -19.86 -10.51 -13.39
C PRO A 72 -20.42 -10.82 -14.79
N TRP A 73 -20.92 -9.81 -15.49
CA TRP A 73 -21.45 -9.97 -16.84
C TRP A 73 -20.33 -10.36 -17.83
N PHE A 74 -19.20 -9.65 -17.81
CA PHE A 74 -18.06 -9.93 -18.70
C PHE A 74 -17.47 -11.31 -18.43
N TYR A 75 -17.30 -11.67 -17.16
CA TYR A 75 -16.85 -12.99 -16.77
C TYR A 75 -17.77 -14.07 -17.35
N HIS A 76 -19.07 -13.98 -17.12
CA HIS A 76 -20.03 -14.98 -17.60
C HIS A 76 -20.06 -15.09 -19.14
N ARG A 77 -19.97 -13.96 -19.83
CA ARG A 77 -20.09 -13.90 -21.30
C ARG A 77 -18.83 -14.34 -22.02
N HIS A 78 -17.65 -14.04 -21.49
CA HIS A 78 -16.37 -14.18 -22.19
C HIS A 78 -15.37 -15.11 -21.52
N LEU A 79 -15.35 -15.21 -20.19
CA LEU A 79 -14.29 -15.91 -19.45
C LEU A 79 -14.76 -17.19 -18.74
N ALA A 80 -16.06 -17.37 -18.51
CA ALA A 80 -16.58 -18.53 -17.76
C ALA A 80 -16.28 -19.89 -18.44
N ARG A 81 -16.10 -19.90 -19.77
CA ARG A 81 -15.76 -21.11 -20.56
C ARG A 81 -14.26 -21.34 -20.68
N GLU A 82 -13.43 -20.35 -20.33
CA GLU A 82 -11.98 -20.49 -20.29
C GLU A 82 -11.57 -21.45 -19.16
N ALA A 83 -10.53 -22.23 -19.40
CA ALA A 83 -10.07 -23.24 -18.44
C ALA A 83 -9.14 -22.63 -17.38
N PHE A 84 -9.66 -21.67 -16.57
CA PHE A 84 -8.92 -21.18 -15.40
C PHE A 84 -8.97 -22.20 -14.27
N ASP A 85 -7.86 -22.45 -13.63
CA ASP A 85 -7.75 -23.33 -12.46
C ASP A 85 -8.23 -22.63 -11.19
N ILE A 86 -7.98 -21.31 -11.08
CA ILE A 86 -8.33 -20.47 -9.94
C ILE A 86 -8.63 -19.04 -10.38
N ILE A 87 -9.40 -18.34 -9.58
CA ILE A 87 -9.61 -16.88 -9.66
C ILE A 87 -9.01 -16.23 -8.43
N VAL A 88 -8.19 -15.20 -8.63
CA VAL A 88 -7.74 -14.30 -7.56
C VAL A 88 -8.54 -13.02 -7.65
N GLU A 89 -9.31 -12.73 -6.63
CA GLU A 89 -10.15 -11.51 -6.57
C GLU A 89 -9.54 -10.50 -5.59
N ASP A 90 -9.05 -9.37 -6.11
CA ASP A 90 -8.55 -8.28 -5.28
C ASP A 90 -9.73 -7.47 -4.70
N LEU A 91 -9.94 -7.61 -3.39
CA LEU A 91 -11.00 -6.93 -2.63
C LEU A 91 -10.62 -5.49 -2.30
N ASN A 92 -10.14 -4.75 -3.28
CA ASN A 92 -9.77 -3.35 -3.12
C ASN A 92 -10.99 -2.45 -3.37
N LYS A 93 -11.42 -1.66 -2.41
CA LYS A 93 -12.59 -0.77 -2.38
C LYS A 93 -13.93 -1.52 -2.33
N ILE A 94 -14.42 -2.01 -3.46
CA ILE A 94 -15.70 -2.71 -3.56
C ILE A 94 -15.42 -4.09 -4.12
N PRO A 95 -15.82 -5.17 -3.42
CA PRO A 95 -15.76 -6.54 -3.91
C PRO A 95 -16.54 -6.72 -5.22
N PHE A 96 -16.08 -7.61 -6.07
CA PHE A 96 -16.78 -7.98 -7.31
C PHE A 96 -17.81 -9.09 -7.08
N PHE A 97 -17.80 -9.70 -5.88
CA PHE A 97 -18.71 -10.76 -5.45
C PHE A 97 -18.69 -11.98 -6.36
N LEU A 98 -17.54 -12.33 -6.91
CA LEU A 98 -17.37 -13.46 -7.82
C LEU A 98 -17.83 -14.81 -7.24
N PRO A 99 -17.78 -15.11 -5.92
CA PRO A 99 -18.34 -16.33 -5.36
C PRO A 99 -19.84 -16.54 -5.66
N CYS A 100 -20.57 -15.45 -5.95
CA CYS A 100 -21.98 -15.52 -6.37
C CYS A 100 -22.17 -15.96 -7.83
N PHE A 101 -21.13 -15.91 -8.66
CA PHE A 101 -21.21 -16.07 -10.11
C PHE A 101 -20.40 -17.23 -10.65
N THR A 102 -19.54 -17.87 -9.83
CA THR A 102 -18.74 -19.00 -10.23
C THR A 102 -18.59 -20.02 -9.10
N LYS A 103 -18.35 -21.29 -9.49
CA LYS A 103 -17.99 -22.38 -8.58
C LYS A 103 -16.48 -22.65 -8.58
N ARG A 104 -15.69 -21.90 -9.36
CA ARG A 104 -14.24 -22.07 -9.37
C ARG A 104 -13.64 -21.71 -8.03
N PRO A 105 -12.51 -22.30 -7.65
CA PRO A 105 -11.78 -21.86 -6.47
C PRO A 105 -11.46 -20.38 -6.55
N ILE A 106 -11.61 -19.67 -5.42
CA ILE A 106 -11.30 -18.23 -5.32
C ILE A 106 -10.34 -18.00 -4.17
N LEU A 107 -9.24 -17.29 -4.47
CA LEU A 107 -8.40 -16.62 -3.48
C LEU A 107 -8.80 -15.16 -3.41
N ALA A 108 -9.28 -14.71 -2.27
CA ALA A 108 -9.62 -13.31 -2.01
C ALA A 108 -8.38 -12.58 -1.48
N LEU A 109 -7.85 -11.64 -2.26
CA LEU A 109 -6.71 -10.81 -1.87
C LEU A 109 -7.21 -9.52 -1.21
N LEU A 110 -6.75 -9.22 0.00
CA LEU A 110 -7.18 -8.02 0.73
C LEU A 110 -5.99 -7.21 1.22
N HIS A 111 -5.91 -5.95 0.79
CA HIS A 111 -4.90 -5.00 1.28
C HIS A 111 -5.34 -4.34 2.59
N HIS A 112 -6.55 -3.80 2.63
CA HIS A 112 -7.18 -3.25 3.83
C HIS A 112 -8.67 -2.99 3.56
N LEU A 113 -9.45 -2.92 4.62
CA LEU A 113 -10.84 -2.44 4.57
C LEU A 113 -10.88 -0.95 4.91
N PHE A 114 -11.77 -0.19 4.29
CA PHE A 114 -11.98 1.21 4.64
C PHE A 114 -12.74 1.35 5.95
N GLY A 115 -13.71 0.46 6.19
CA GLY A 115 -14.58 0.56 7.35
C GLY A 115 -15.27 1.93 7.41
N THR A 116 -15.34 2.52 8.60
CA THR A 116 -15.95 3.86 8.78
C THR A 116 -15.09 5.01 8.24
N ALA A 117 -13.79 4.79 7.97
CA ALA A 117 -12.92 5.83 7.44
C ALA A 117 -13.35 6.33 6.04
N VAL A 118 -14.06 5.49 5.27
CA VAL A 118 -14.60 5.86 3.96
C VAL A 118 -15.51 7.09 3.98
N PHE A 119 -16.20 7.35 5.11
CA PHE A 119 -17.07 8.52 5.25
C PHE A 119 -16.32 9.86 5.33
N ARG A 120 -15.00 9.82 5.55
CA ARG A 120 -14.13 11.01 5.49
C ARG A 120 -13.53 11.25 4.11
N GLU A 121 -13.57 10.23 3.23
CA GLU A 121 -12.90 10.23 1.93
C GLU A 121 -13.83 10.52 0.75
N THR A 122 -15.14 10.37 0.91
CA THR A 122 -16.10 10.55 -0.18
C THR A 122 -17.47 10.98 0.34
N ASN A 123 -18.40 11.28 -0.59
CA ASN A 123 -19.75 11.66 -0.20
C ASN A 123 -20.48 10.51 0.54
N PRO A 124 -21.47 10.83 1.42
CA PRO A 124 -22.12 9.84 2.28
C PRO A 124 -22.82 8.69 1.53
N ILE A 125 -23.33 8.94 0.32
CA ILE A 125 -24.02 7.91 -0.48
C ILE A 125 -23.03 6.86 -0.95
N PHE A 126 -21.92 7.30 -1.55
CA PHE A 126 -20.89 6.40 -2.01
C PHE A 126 -20.16 5.72 -0.85
N ALA A 127 -19.91 6.45 0.24
CA ALA A 127 -19.35 5.88 1.47
C ALA A 127 -20.23 4.76 2.03
N SER A 128 -21.56 4.96 2.10
CA SER A 128 -22.49 3.93 2.54
C SER A 128 -22.47 2.70 1.63
N TYR A 129 -22.36 2.91 0.33
CA TYR A 129 -22.27 1.81 -0.63
C TYR A 129 -21.01 0.96 -0.39
N VAL A 130 -19.83 1.59 -0.28
CA VAL A 130 -18.57 0.88 0.02
C VAL A 130 -18.65 0.16 1.36
N TYR A 131 -19.09 0.85 2.41
CA TYR A 131 -19.22 0.28 3.76
C TYR A 131 -20.13 -0.95 3.79
N LEU A 132 -21.31 -0.87 3.15
CA LEU A 132 -22.22 -2.00 3.07
C LEU A 132 -21.66 -3.16 2.24
N ALA A 133 -20.95 -2.87 1.15
CA ALA A 133 -20.28 -3.88 0.33
C ALA A 133 -19.21 -4.64 1.13
N GLU A 134 -18.39 -3.93 1.91
CA GLU A 134 -17.41 -4.56 2.82
C GLU A 134 -18.09 -5.44 3.88
N ARG A 135 -19.24 -5.02 4.43
CA ARG A 135 -19.99 -5.80 5.43
C ARG A 135 -20.55 -7.11 4.90
N LEU A 136 -20.68 -7.25 3.57
CA LEU A 136 -21.13 -8.50 2.93
C LEU A 136 -19.97 -9.51 2.73
N ILE A 137 -18.72 -9.11 2.88
CA ILE A 137 -17.56 -10.00 2.67
C ILE A 137 -17.69 -11.30 3.47
N PRO A 138 -17.96 -11.33 4.79
CA PRO A 138 -18.02 -12.58 5.54
C PRO A 138 -19.12 -13.51 5.08
N ALA A 139 -20.24 -12.98 4.58
CA ALA A 139 -21.35 -13.79 4.10
C ALA A 139 -21.06 -14.40 2.72
N VAL A 140 -20.51 -13.60 1.80
CA VAL A 140 -20.28 -14.01 0.40
C VAL A 140 -19.02 -14.86 0.27
N TYR A 141 -17.93 -14.49 0.95
CA TYR A 141 -16.63 -15.15 0.82
C TYR A 141 -16.35 -16.20 1.90
N ARG A 142 -17.34 -16.62 2.68
CA ARG A 142 -17.18 -17.57 3.80
C ARG A 142 -16.52 -18.92 3.44
N ARG A 143 -16.50 -19.28 2.16
CA ARG A 143 -15.90 -20.50 1.64
C ARG A 143 -14.61 -20.26 0.87
N CYS A 144 -14.18 -19.01 0.77
CA CYS A 144 -12.96 -18.64 0.08
C CYS A 144 -11.78 -18.63 1.04
N PHE A 145 -10.59 -18.81 0.49
CA PHE A 145 -9.35 -18.50 1.20
C PHE A 145 -9.01 -17.03 0.99
N PHE A 146 -8.32 -16.48 1.97
CA PHE A 146 -7.89 -15.09 1.96
C PHE A 146 -6.38 -14.99 2.02
N GLU A 147 -5.83 -14.12 1.22
CA GLU A 147 -4.50 -13.56 1.38
C GLU A 147 -4.62 -12.13 1.86
N VAL A 148 -3.95 -11.79 2.95
CA VAL A 148 -3.93 -10.44 3.50
C VAL A 148 -2.50 -9.96 3.68
N VAL A 149 -2.28 -8.66 3.56
CA VAL A 149 -0.92 -8.09 3.55
C VAL A 149 -0.36 -7.78 4.96
N SER A 150 -1.20 -7.89 6.00
CA SER A 150 -0.80 -7.57 7.38
C SER A 150 -1.59 -8.35 8.41
N GLU A 151 -1.01 -8.48 9.62
CA GLU A 151 -1.67 -9.09 10.78
C GLU A 151 -2.93 -8.30 11.18
N SER A 152 -2.86 -6.97 11.12
CA SER A 152 -4.01 -6.11 11.39
C SER A 152 -5.18 -6.37 10.43
N SER A 153 -4.91 -6.62 9.14
CA SER A 153 -5.93 -6.97 8.15
C SER A 153 -6.54 -8.35 8.43
N ARG A 154 -5.72 -9.34 8.84
CA ARG A 154 -6.19 -10.65 9.30
C ARG A 154 -7.13 -10.52 10.48
N ASP A 155 -6.72 -9.79 11.52
CA ASP A 155 -7.49 -9.61 12.73
C ASP A 155 -8.81 -8.86 12.47
N GLU A 156 -8.82 -7.96 11.50
CA GLU A 156 -10.04 -7.28 11.05
C GLU A 156 -11.04 -8.27 10.42
N LEU A 157 -10.58 -9.16 9.55
CA LEU A 157 -11.42 -10.21 8.94
C LEU A 157 -11.93 -11.22 9.98
N ILE A 158 -11.11 -11.63 10.96
CA ILE A 158 -11.51 -12.51 12.07
C ILE A 158 -12.61 -11.83 12.91
N ARG A 159 -12.46 -10.54 13.24
CA ARG A 159 -13.49 -9.77 13.96
C ARG A 159 -14.80 -9.64 13.18
N MET A 160 -14.74 -9.73 11.84
CA MET A 160 -15.92 -9.77 10.99
C MET A 160 -16.58 -11.16 10.92
N GLY A 161 -15.95 -12.21 11.49
CA GLY A 161 -16.51 -13.55 11.59
C GLY A 161 -15.95 -14.58 10.58
N LEU A 162 -14.85 -14.27 9.89
CA LEU A 162 -14.14 -15.24 9.07
C LEU A 162 -13.22 -16.11 9.95
N SER A 163 -12.99 -17.37 9.53
CA SER A 163 -12.14 -18.29 10.25
C SER A 163 -10.65 -18.03 10.00
N SER A 164 -9.82 -18.13 11.03
CA SER A 164 -8.37 -17.87 10.95
C SER A 164 -7.64 -18.83 10.00
N ASP A 165 -8.12 -20.06 9.87
CA ASP A 165 -7.55 -21.10 8.97
C ASP A 165 -7.80 -20.82 7.49
N GLN A 166 -8.69 -19.89 7.17
CA GLN A 166 -8.93 -19.43 5.81
C GLN A 166 -8.05 -18.24 5.43
N ILE A 167 -7.30 -17.64 6.37
CA ILE A 167 -6.58 -16.39 6.18
C ILE A 167 -5.08 -16.61 6.31
N THR A 168 -4.35 -16.31 5.24
CA THR A 168 -2.88 -16.33 5.22
C THR A 168 -2.35 -14.91 5.13
N VAL A 169 -1.40 -14.57 6.01
CA VAL A 169 -0.70 -13.27 5.95
C VAL A 169 0.53 -13.40 5.07
N ILE A 170 0.57 -12.60 4.01
CA ILE A 170 1.70 -12.50 3.08
C ILE A 170 2.03 -11.02 2.90
N HIS A 171 3.12 -10.59 3.48
CA HIS A 171 3.53 -9.18 3.40
C HIS A 171 3.98 -8.80 2.00
N ASN A 172 3.72 -7.56 1.60
CA ASN A 172 4.27 -7.01 0.36
C ASN A 172 5.79 -6.93 0.47
N GLY A 173 6.47 -7.21 -0.63
CA GLY A 173 7.90 -7.05 -0.76
C GLY A 173 8.33 -5.66 -1.21
N ILE A 174 9.64 -5.49 -1.29
CA ILE A 174 10.31 -4.37 -1.97
C ILE A 174 11.36 -4.91 -2.94
N ASP A 175 11.80 -4.11 -3.91
CA ASP A 175 12.99 -4.44 -4.70
C ASP A 175 14.25 -4.06 -3.90
N THR A 176 14.83 -5.04 -3.22
CA THR A 176 16.04 -4.86 -2.39
C THR A 176 17.30 -4.53 -3.19
N ARG A 177 17.28 -4.65 -4.51
CA ARG A 177 18.39 -4.20 -5.38
C ARG A 177 18.32 -2.70 -5.60
N LEU A 178 17.10 -2.15 -5.62
CA LEU A 178 16.83 -0.72 -5.80
C LEU A 178 16.84 0.01 -4.45
N TYR A 179 16.03 -0.47 -3.48
CA TYR A 179 15.93 0.10 -2.14
C TYR A 179 17.02 -0.50 -1.26
N LYS A 180 18.12 0.22 -1.10
CA LYS A 180 19.27 -0.17 -0.30
C LYS A 180 19.96 1.05 0.30
N PRO A 181 20.77 0.88 1.36
CA PRO A 181 21.58 1.96 1.89
C PRO A 181 22.51 2.54 0.81
N THR A 182 22.86 3.81 0.95
CA THR A 182 23.98 4.37 0.19
C THR A 182 25.31 3.86 0.74
N ASP A 183 26.31 3.73 -0.12
CA ASP A 183 27.68 3.34 0.28
C ASP A 183 28.36 4.42 1.15
N VAL A 184 27.82 5.64 1.20
CA VAL A 184 28.35 6.79 1.94
C VAL A 184 27.32 7.30 2.94
N LEU A 185 27.30 6.70 4.14
CA LEU A 185 26.37 7.07 5.22
C LEU A 185 26.51 8.52 5.70
N ASP A 186 27.66 9.15 5.50
CA ASP A 186 27.89 10.55 5.88
C ASP A 186 27.22 11.58 4.95
N GLN A 187 26.58 11.14 3.85
CA GLN A 187 25.89 12.05 2.91
C GLN A 187 24.43 12.37 3.30
N LYS A 188 23.94 11.86 4.43
CA LYS A 188 22.59 12.23 4.89
C LYS A 188 22.55 13.70 5.27
N GLU A 189 21.57 14.42 4.72
CA GLU A 189 21.34 15.81 5.09
C GLU A 189 20.96 15.92 6.57
N THR A 190 21.47 16.97 7.24
CA THR A 190 21.34 17.18 8.69
C THR A 190 19.93 17.51 9.01
N ALA A 191 18.89 17.37 8.69
CA ALA A 191 17.51 17.65 9.12
C ALA A 191 16.50 17.59 7.98
N LEU A 192 16.73 16.70 6.99
CA LEU A 192 15.74 16.45 5.95
C LEU A 192 14.75 15.38 6.43
N ILE A 193 13.48 15.76 6.54
CA ILE A 193 12.35 14.88 6.80
C ILE A 193 11.66 14.58 5.48
N VAL A 194 11.27 13.33 5.23
CA VAL A 194 10.59 12.92 4.01
C VAL A 194 9.23 12.32 4.34
N TYR A 195 8.22 12.76 3.60
CA TYR A 195 6.94 12.05 3.46
C TYR A 195 6.83 11.51 2.04
N MET A 196 6.32 10.29 1.88
CA MET A 196 5.99 9.75 0.56
C MET A 196 4.67 8.99 0.57
N GLY A 197 3.83 9.31 -0.40
CA GLY A 197 2.50 8.70 -0.54
C GLY A 197 1.52 9.59 -1.27
N ARG A 198 0.30 9.08 -1.47
CA ARG A 198 -0.78 9.88 -2.05
C ARG A 198 -1.17 11.00 -1.10
N LEU A 199 -1.43 12.20 -1.64
CA LEU A 199 -1.91 13.33 -0.86
C LEU A 199 -3.43 13.25 -0.71
N LYS A 200 -3.87 12.38 0.22
CA LYS A 200 -5.27 12.14 0.59
C LYS A 200 -5.50 12.55 2.04
N ARG A 201 -6.74 12.86 2.39
CA ARG A 201 -7.09 13.37 3.71
C ARG A 201 -6.67 12.42 4.84
N TYR A 202 -6.92 11.11 4.68
CA TYR A 202 -6.57 10.10 5.70
C TYR A 202 -5.05 9.89 5.88
N LYS A 203 -4.23 10.50 5.04
CA LYS A 203 -2.76 10.47 5.17
C LYS A 203 -2.23 11.53 6.13
N ASN A 204 -3.06 12.50 6.53
CA ASN A 204 -2.76 13.54 7.54
C ASN A 204 -1.42 14.26 7.31
N VAL A 205 -1.10 14.58 6.06
CA VAL A 205 0.12 15.32 5.73
C VAL A 205 0.09 16.74 6.32
N ASP A 206 -1.09 17.29 6.53
CA ASP A 206 -1.33 18.53 7.26
C ASP A 206 -0.82 18.46 8.70
N HIS A 207 -0.98 17.34 9.41
CA HIS A 207 -0.42 17.14 10.75
C HIS A 207 1.11 17.20 10.75
N LEU A 208 1.75 16.66 9.71
CA LEU A 208 3.20 16.73 9.56
C LEU A 208 3.67 18.17 9.27
N ILE A 209 2.96 18.90 8.39
CA ILE A 209 3.26 20.31 8.11
C ILE A 209 3.10 21.15 9.38
N LEU A 210 2.04 20.94 10.15
CA LEU A 210 1.85 21.65 11.44
C LEU A 210 2.94 21.30 12.46
N ALA A 211 3.38 20.03 12.52
CA ALA A 211 4.49 19.62 13.38
C ALA A 211 5.80 20.31 12.99
N MET A 212 6.02 20.59 11.69
CA MET A 212 7.22 21.29 11.22
C MET A 212 7.36 22.71 11.83
N THR A 213 6.28 23.37 12.21
CA THR A 213 6.36 24.67 12.91
C THR A 213 7.16 24.52 14.21
N ALA A 214 6.78 23.58 15.07
CA ALA A 214 7.49 23.30 16.32
C ALA A 214 8.89 22.72 16.09
N VAL A 215 9.07 21.88 15.05
CA VAL A 215 10.39 21.35 14.70
C VAL A 215 11.35 22.49 14.36
N ARG A 216 10.93 23.46 13.55
CA ARG A 216 11.79 24.58 13.13
C ARG A 216 12.05 25.62 14.20
N GLU A 217 11.23 25.69 15.24
CA GLU A 217 11.55 26.50 16.44
C GLU A 217 12.81 25.98 17.15
N VAL A 218 13.06 24.66 17.09
CA VAL A 218 14.20 23.99 17.75
C VAL A 218 15.35 23.71 16.80
N VAL A 219 15.03 23.38 15.53
CA VAL A 219 15.96 23.04 14.44
C VAL A 219 15.61 23.91 13.22
N PRO A 220 16.08 25.16 13.15
CA PRO A 220 15.69 26.14 12.12
C PRO A 220 16.00 25.70 10.69
N GLU A 221 17.03 24.87 10.49
CA GLU A 221 17.44 24.29 9.20
C GLU A 221 16.58 23.09 8.75
N ALA A 222 15.67 22.61 9.58
CA ALA A 222 14.83 21.46 9.22
C ALA A 222 13.99 21.71 7.98
N ARG A 223 14.01 20.74 7.06
CA ARG A 223 13.25 20.76 5.80
C ARG A 223 12.35 19.53 5.68
N LEU A 224 11.24 19.70 5.00
CA LEU A 224 10.29 18.62 4.68
C LEU A 224 10.18 18.45 3.16
N CYS A 225 10.46 17.25 2.68
CA CYS A 225 10.23 16.87 1.29
C CYS A 225 8.99 15.97 1.20
N ILE A 226 7.98 16.42 0.45
CA ILE A 226 6.71 15.68 0.26
C ILE A 226 6.70 15.10 -1.15
N ILE A 227 6.79 13.76 -1.22
CA ILE A 227 6.78 13.00 -2.48
C ILE A 227 5.37 12.44 -2.70
N GLY A 228 4.78 12.78 -3.84
CA GLY A 228 3.49 12.25 -4.27
C GLY A 228 2.51 13.29 -4.76
N THR A 229 1.36 12.78 -5.21
CA THR A 229 0.27 13.58 -5.76
C THR A 229 -1.06 13.24 -5.08
N GLY A 230 -2.04 14.11 -5.19
CA GLY A 230 -3.37 13.89 -4.64
C GLY A 230 -4.21 15.16 -4.59
N ASP A 231 -5.47 15.00 -4.24
CA ASP A 231 -6.45 16.08 -4.21
C ASP A 231 -6.26 17.07 -3.02
N GLN A 232 -5.41 16.71 -2.05
CA GLN A 232 -5.10 17.60 -0.93
C GLN A 232 -3.94 18.57 -1.23
N ARG A 233 -3.26 18.46 -2.37
CA ARG A 233 -2.05 19.24 -2.66
C ARG A 233 -2.24 20.74 -2.48
N GLU A 234 -3.24 21.33 -3.11
CA GLU A 234 -3.51 22.77 -3.03
C GLU A 234 -3.79 23.24 -1.60
N ALA A 235 -4.55 22.45 -0.83
CA ALA A 235 -4.85 22.75 0.57
C ALA A 235 -3.60 22.67 1.44
N LEU A 236 -2.70 21.72 1.19
CA LEU A 236 -1.43 21.56 1.90
C LEU A 236 -0.45 22.69 1.58
N GLU A 237 -0.36 23.12 0.31
CA GLU A 237 0.44 24.27 -0.10
C GLU A 237 -0.07 25.57 0.55
N ALA A 238 -1.39 25.79 0.59
CA ALA A 238 -2.00 26.92 1.29
C ALA A 238 -1.71 26.88 2.81
N LEU A 239 -1.72 25.67 3.42
CA LEU A 239 -1.33 25.51 4.81
C LEU A 239 0.14 25.92 5.04
N CYS A 240 1.06 25.50 4.19
CA CYS A 240 2.47 25.92 4.27
C CYS A 240 2.62 27.45 4.23
N GLN A 241 1.88 28.12 3.34
CA GLN A 241 1.88 29.59 3.27
C GLN A 241 1.38 30.23 4.58
N SER A 242 0.26 29.74 5.13
CA SER A 242 -0.33 30.25 6.37
C SER A 242 0.56 30.06 7.59
N GLN A 243 1.44 29.03 7.57
CA GLN A 243 2.38 28.71 8.64
C GLN A 243 3.79 29.28 8.40
N ASN A 244 4.02 30.08 7.35
CA ASN A 244 5.33 30.60 6.94
C ASN A 244 6.38 29.48 6.70
N LEU A 245 5.96 28.33 6.15
CA LEU A 245 6.79 27.16 5.89
C LEU A 245 7.16 26.98 4.41
N THR A 246 6.82 27.92 3.52
CA THR A 246 6.98 27.80 2.06
C THR A 246 8.42 27.46 1.65
N GLU A 247 9.42 28.05 2.32
CA GLU A 247 10.85 27.81 2.05
C GLU A 247 11.36 26.49 2.66
N ALA A 248 10.62 25.92 3.62
CA ALA A 248 11.04 24.72 4.34
C ALA A 248 10.35 23.45 3.87
N VAL A 249 9.23 23.56 3.16
CA VAL A 249 8.43 22.42 2.68
C VAL A 249 8.44 22.38 1.15
N HIS A 250 8.97 21.29 0.60
CA HIS A 250 9.06 21.10 -0.84
C HIS A 250 8.16 19.98 -1.32
N PHE A 251 7.29 20.24 -2.30
CA PHE A 251 6.41 19.27 -2.94
C PHE A 251 7.01 18.83 -4.29
N THR A 252 7.51 17.60 -4.38
CA THR A 252 8.12 17.08 -5.62
C THR A 252 7.08 16.66 -6.66
N GLY A 253 5.85 16.35 -6.25
CA GLY A 253 4.91 15.63 -7.08
C GLY A 253 5.30 14.15 -7.21
N PHE A 254 4.88 13.51 -8.32
CA PHE A 254 5.30 12.15 -8.64
C PHE A 254 6.78 12.16 -9.07
N VAL A 255 7.54 11.21 -8.55
CA VAL A 255 8.94 10.98 -8.93
C VAL A 255 9.14 9.51 -9.31
N SER A 256 10.16 9.21 -10.13
CA SER A 256 10.55 7.83 -10.41
C SER A 256 11.06 7.12 -9.15
N ASP A 257 11.01 5.80 -9.14
CA ASP A 257 11.54 5.03 -8.00
C ASP A 257 13.02 5.30 -7.74
N LEU A 258 13.82 5.47 -8.80
CA LEU A 258 15.24 5.82 -8.66
C LEU A 258 15.41 7.19 -7.95
N ALA A 259 14.63 8.20 -8.33
CA ALA A 259 14.66 9.50 -7.68
C ALA A 259 14.16 9.43 -6.22
N LYS A 260 13.12 8.63 -5.97
CA LYS A 260 12.59 8.36 -4.62
C LYS A 260 13.69 7.75 -3.73
N VAL A 261 14.40 6.75 -4.21
CA VAL A 261 15.53 6.13 -3.50
C VAL A 261 16.61 7.15 -3.19
N GLY A 262 17.01 7.98 -4.17
CA GLY A 262 18.00 9.05 -3.93
C GLY A 262 17.59 10.02 -2.83
N ILE A 263 16.32 10.42 -2.79
CA ILE A 263 15.79 11.30 -1.73
C ILE A 263 15.80 10.57 -0.37
N LEU A 264 15.36 9.31 -0.31
CA LEU A 264 15.38 8.51 0.91
C LEU A 264 16.79 8.31 1.46
N GLN A 265 17.75 8.03 0.60
CA GLN A 265 19.15 7.86 0.99
C GLN A 265 19.77 9.14 1.59
N GLN A 266 19.29 10.32 1.19
CA GLN A 266 19.70 11.61 1.74
C GLN A 266 18.91 12.00 2.99
N ALA A 267 17.71 11.46 3.19
CA ALA A 267 16.84 11.84 4.27
C ALA A 267 17.38 11.46 5.66
N THR A 268 17.21 12.35 6.61
CA THR A 268 17.48 12.10 8.04
C THR A 268 16.43 11.18 8.63
N LEU A 269 15.15 11.44 8.32
CA LEU A 269 13.98 10.74 8.83
C LEU A 269 12.90 10.63 7.75
N ALA A 270 12.04 9.62 7.87
CA ALA A 270 10.75 9.60 7.17
C ALA A 270 9.60 9.67 8.18
N ALA A 271 8.48 10.31 7.80
CA ALA A 271 7.33 10.48 8.69
C ALA A 271 6.02 10.11 7.99
N PHE A 272 5.18 9.27 8.64
CA PHE A 272 3.91 8.78 8.12
C PHE A 272 2.77 8.92 9.14
N PRO A 273 2.07 10.07 9.17
CA PRO A 273 1.01 10.35 10.16
C PRO A 273 -0.37 9.80 9.77
N SER A 274 -0.45 8.80 8.90
CA SER A 274 -1.68 8.26 8.33
C SER A 274 -2.68 7.75 9.39
N ASP A 275 -3.99 7.84 9.11
CA ASP A 275 -5.05 7.22 9.92
C ASP A 275 -5.08 5.68 9.77
N LYS A 276 -4.69 5.18 8.61
CA LYS A 276 -4.70 3.75 8.28
C LYS A 276 -3.80 3.44 7.08
N GLU A 277 -3.17 2.28 7.13
CA GLU A 277 -2.44 1.70 6.00
C GLU A 277 -2.80 0.21 5.86
N GLY A 278 -2.53 -0.36 4.69
CA GLY A 278 -2.63 -1.81 4.50
C GLY A 278 -1.44 -2.54 5.13
N TRP A 279 -0.23 -2.11 4.76
CA TRP A 279 1.02 -2.72 5.24
C TRP A 279 2.09 -1.69 5.61
N GLY A 280 2.04 -0.47 5.07
CA GLY A 280 3.13 0.48 5.25
C GLY A 280 4.34 0.19 4.35
N LEU A 281 4.11 -0.13 3.07
CA LEU A 281 5.19 -0.38 2.10
C LEU A 281 6.23 0.75 2.09
N THR A 282 5.79 2.00 2.18
CA THR A 282 6.66 3.18 2.24
C THR A 282 7.56 3.20 3.49
N VAL A 283 7.13 2.59 4.60
CA VAL A 283 7.96 2.40 5.80
C VAL A 283 9.11 1.44 5.48
N ILE A 284 8.80 0.32 4.84
CA ILE A 284 9.81 -0.68 4.49
C ILE A 284 10.79 -0.13 3.45
N GLU A 285 10.32 0.64 2.47
CA GLU A 285 11.15 1.35 1.49
C GLU A 285 12.12 2.34 2.17
N ALA A 286 11.63 3.15 3.11
CA ALA A 286 12.46 4.08 3.86
C ALA A 286 13.51 3.34 4.72
N ASN A 287 13.07 2.32 5.46
CA ASN A 287 13.96 1.50 6.28
C ASN A 287 15.05 0.82 5.42
N ALA A 288 14.71 0.30 4.25
CA ALA A 288 15.68 -0.30 3.33
C ALA A 288 16.76 0.69 2.86
N CYS A 289 16.40 1.97 2.75
CA CYS A 289 17.33 3.07 2.43
C CYS A 289 18.08 3.61 3.66
N TYR A 290 18.05 2.90 4.79
CA TYR A 290 18.69 3.33 6.04
C TYR A 290 18.10 4.64 6.60
N THR A 291 16.81 4.86 6.40
CA THR A 291 16.08 6.05 6.84
C THR A 291 15.05 5.64 7.90
N PRO A 292 15.30 6.00 9.17
CA PRO A 292 14.41 5.64 10.27
C PRO A 292 13.08 6.37 10.17
N VAL A 293 12.04 5.77 10.73
CA VAL A 293 10.66 6.20 10.52
C VAL A 293 10.02 6.62 11.83
N VAL A 294 9.24 7.71 11.79
CA VAL A 294 8.24 8.08 12.80
C VAL A 294 6.86 7.95 12.17
N ALA A 295 5.98 7.15 12.76
CA ALA A 295 4.65 6.91 12.20
C ALA A 295 3.58 6.83 13.28
N THR A 296 2.31 6.98 12.88
CA THR A 296 1.18 6.78 13.79
C THR A 296 0.99 5.30 14.12
N ASP A 297 0.62 5.01 15.37
CA ASP A 297 0.27 3.66 15.84
C ASP A 297 -1.13 3.26 15.36
N VAL A 298 -1.20 2.85 14.09
CA VAL A 298 -2.44 2.43 13.42
C VAL A 298 -2.23 1.13 12.66
N PRO A 299 -3.31 0.40 12.31
CA PRO A 299 -3.24 -0.81 11.50
C PRO A 299 -2.39 -0.63 10.24
N GLY A 300 -1.58 -1.63 9.93
CA GLY A 300 -0.63 -1.63 8.83
C GLY A 300 0.71 -0.94 9.18
N LEU A 301 0.72 0.24 9.78
CA LEU A 301 1.96 0.88 10.22
C LEU A 301 2.57 0.16 11.43
N ARG A 302 1.74 -0.24 12.41
CA ARG A 302 2.22 -1.03 13.56
C ARG A 302 2.70 -2.44 13.17
N ASP A 303 2.25 -2.96 12.05
CA ASP A 303 2.72 -4.26 11.55
C ASP A 303 4.09 -4.12 10.86
N ALA A 304 4.32 -2.98 10.19
CA ALA A 304 5.57 -2.68 9.52
C ALA A 304 6.69 -2.24 10.47
N ILE A 305 6.34 -1.62 11.61
CA ILE A 305 7.28 -1.03 12.58
C ILE A 305 7.28 -1.83 13.88
N ILE A 306 8.45 -2.21 14.35
CA ILE A 306 8.66 -2.65 15.74
C ILE A 306 9.03 -1.40 16.53
N ASP A 307 8.08 -0.93 17.37
CA ASP A 307 8.23 0.33 18.11
C ASP A 307 9.49 0.34 18.98
N GLY A 308 10.23 1.45 18.90
CA GLY A 308 11.51 1.61 19.60
C GLY A 308 12.66 0.78 19.03
N GLU A 309 12.42 -0.11 18.04
CA GLU A 309 13.48 -0.95 17.44
C GLU A 309 13.77 -0.60 15.98
N THR A 310 12.75 -0.52 15.14
CA THR A 310 12.88 -0.27 13.68
C THR A 310 12.28 1.07 13.23
N GLY A 311 11.71 1.80 14.15
CA GLY A 311 11.06 3.10 14.01
C GLY A 311 10.37 3.48 15.30
N ILE A 312 9.67 4.60 15.30
CA ILE A 312 8.91 5.10 16.45
C ILE A 312 7.43 5.18 16.09
N LEU A 313 6.57 4.63 16.93
CA LEU A 313 5.13 4.75 16.83
C LEU A 313 4.62 5.84 17.79
N ILE A 314 3.75 6.71 17.28
CA ILE A 314 3.12 7.78 18.06
C ILE A 314 1.60 7.63 18.04
N PRO A 315 0.87 8.13 19.06
CA PRO A 315 -0.59 8.11 19.05
C PRO A 315 -1.17 8.85 17.84
N LEU A 316 -2.23 8.30 17.25
CA LEU A 316 -2.93 8.93 16.14
C LEU A 316 -3.45 10.33 16.53
N GLY A 317 -3.16 11.32 15.68
CA GLY A 317 -3.58 12.70 15.87
C GLY A 317 -2.74 13.52 16.87
N ASP A 318 -1.76 12.91 17.52
CA ASP A 318 -0.87 13.62 18.45
C ASP A 318 0.28 14.34 17.70
N GLN A 319 -0.02 15.54 17.20
CA GLN A 319 0.95 16.40 16.50
C GLN A 319 2.12 16.81 17.41
N LYS A 320 1.90 16.94 18.72
CA LYS A 320 2.97 17.27 19.68
C LYS A 320 3.94 16.10 19.85
N ALA A 321 3.42 14.87 19.93
CA ALA A 321 4.26 13.69 19.93
C ALA A 321 5.05 13.56 18.62
N LEU A 322 4.42 13.83 17.47
CA LEU A 322 5.09 13.82 16.17
C LEU A 322 6.28 14.80 16.17
N ALA A 323 6.04 16.06 16.52
CA ALA A 323 7.10 17.07 16.56
C ALA A 323 8.22 16.70 17.54
N ARG A 324 7.86 16.23 18.75
CA ARG A 324 8.83 15.82 19.77
C ARG A 324 9.75 14.69 19.29
N GLU A 325 9.19 13.64 18.67
CA GLU A 325 9.98 12.51 18.20
C GLU A 325 10.83 12.86 16.99
N LEU A 326 10.34 13.73 16.09
CA LEU A 326 11.14 14.26 14.98
C LEU A 326 12.34 15.06 15.51
N ILE A 327 12.14 16.00 16.46
CA ILE A 327 13.22 16.79 17.09
C ILE A 327 14.22 15.85 17.76
N ARG A 328 13.73 14.91 18.59
CA ARG A 328 14.58 13.97 19.32
C ARG A 328 15.48 13.18 18.37
N LEU A 329 14.93 12.61 17.31
CA LEU A 329 15.70 11.81 16.38
C LEU A 329 16.61 12.64 15.47
N ILE A 330 16.31 13.91 15.18
CA ILE A 330 17.26 14.82 14.49
C ILE A 330 18.48 15.07 15.37
N GLN A 331 18.29 15.31 16.67
CA GLN A 331 19.35 15.64 17.61
C GLN A 331 20.12 14.42 18.14
N ASP A 332 19.46 13.27 18.33
CA ASP A 332 20.04 12.02 18.83
C ASP A 332 20.54 11.13 17.68
N ARG A 333 21.73 11.43 17.15
CA ARG A 333 22.34 10.65 16.07
C ARG A 333 22.56 9.19 16.44
N PRO A 334 23.06 8.80 17.64
CA PRO A 334 23.23 7.40 18.00
C PRO A 334 21.93 6.59 17.92
N GLU A 335 20.84 7.13 18.48
CA GLU A 335 19.54 6.48 18.45
C GLU A 335 18.98 6.37 17.02
N ARG A 336 19.07 7.45 16.27
CA ARG A 336 18.68 7.48 14.86
C ARG A 336 19.38 6.40 14.04
N GLU A 337 20.71 6.27 14.19
CA GLU A 337 21.49 5.23 13.49
C GLU A 337 21.16 3.82 13.98
N ARG A 338 20.83 3.63 15.25
CA ARG A 338 20.38 2.35 15.79
C ARG A 338 19.07 1.90 15.11
N LEU A 339 18.07 2.79 15.07
CA LEU A 339 16.79 2.53 14.42
C LEU A 339 16.98 2.27 12.92
N ALA A 340 17.82 3.05 12.23
CA ALA A 340 18.12 2.87 10.82
C ALA A 340 18.72 1.49 10.51
N ARG A 341 19.72 1.03 11.29
CA ARG A 341 20.32 -0.30 11.14
C ARG A 341 19.30 -1.41 11.32
N ASN A 342 18.51 -1.32 12.36
CA ASN A 342 17.50 -2.34 12.68
C ASN A 342 16.40 -2.36 11.61
N GLY A 343 15.93 -1.18 11.18
CA GLY A 343 14.94 -1.04 10.10
C GLY A 343 15.43 -1.63 8.80
N ALA A 344 16.68 -1.31 8.38
CA ALA A 344 17.26 -1.86 7.16
C ALA A 344 17.41 -3.39 7.23
N LYS A 345 17.87 -3.93 8.36
CA LYS A 345 17.94 -5.38 8.57
C LYS A 345 16.54 -6.04 8.49
N ARG A 346 15.49 -5.42 9.05
CA ARG A 346 14.13 -5.93 8.95
C ARG A 346 13.62 -5.90 7.51
N ALA A 347 13.89 -4.80 6.78
CA ALA A 347 13.42 -4.60 5.41
C ALA A 347 13.92 -5.69 4.44
N THR A 348 15.10 -6.27 4.66
CA THR A 348 15.63 -7.37 3.81
C THR A 348 14.78 -8.64 3.86
N GLN A 349 13.90 -8.78 4.85
CA GLN A 349 13.02 -9.95 4.98
C GLN A 349 11.81 -9.88 4.05
N PHE A 350 11.50 -8.69 3.49
CA PHE A 350 10.33 -8.45 2.67
C PHE A 350 10.75 -8.27 1.21
N THR A 351 10.74 -9.35 0.45
CA THR A 351 11.07 -9.33 -0.98
C THR A 351 9.88 -9.76 -1.82
N TRP A 352 9.75 -9.20 -3.02
CA TRP A 352 8.71 -9.63 -3.96
C TRP A 352 8.85 -11.10 -4.37
N ASP A 353 10.05 -11.65 -4.35
CA ASP A 353 10.29 -13.07 -4.64
C ASP A 353 9.61 -13.93 -3.55
N THR A 354 9.84 -13.62 -2.28
CA THR A 354 9.17 -14.32 -1.15
C THR A 354 7.64 -14.13 -1.16
N THR A 355 7.15 -12.93 -1.52
CA THR A 355 5.71 -12.67 -1.66
C THR A 355 5.12 -13.58 -2.73
N ALA A 356 5.73 -13.61 -3.92
CA ALA A 356 5.26 -14.41 -5.05
C ALA A 356 5.29 -15.93 -4.77
N GLU A 357 6.38 -16.42 -4.14
CA GLU A 357 6.49 -17.82 -3.74
C GLU A 357 5.36 -18.23 -2.80
N LYS A 358 5.13 -17.47 -1.72
CA LYS A 358 4.06 -17.76 -0.75
C LYS A 358 2.67 -17.64 -1.35
N THR A 359 2.41 -16.64 -2.19
CA THR A 359 1.13 -16.51 -2.91
C THR A 359 0.90 -17.72 -3.82
N LEU A 360 1.95 -18.18 -4.53
CA LEU A 360 1.86 -19.37 -5.38
C LEU A 360 1.57 -20.64 -4.57
N GLU A 361 2.24 -20.82 -3.42
CA GLU A 361 1.97 -21.94 -2.50
C GLU A 361 0.51 -21.97 -2.03
N VAL A 362 -0.06 -20.80 -1.69
CA VAL A 362 -1.48 -20.70 -1.32
C VAL A 362 -2.39 -21.06 -2.49
N ILE A 363 -2.09 -20.55 -3.69
CA ILE A 363 -2.84 -20.88 -4.92
C ILE A 363 -2.80 -22.40 -5.19
N GLU A 364 -1.64 -23.02 -5.13
CA GLU A 364 -1.48 -24.47 -5.35
C GLU A 364 -2.27 -25.29 -4.32
N LYS A 365 -2.17 -24.91 -3.05
CA LYS A 365 -2.95 -25.55 -1.97
C LYS A 365 -4.46 -25.49 -2.23
N ILE A 366 -4.97 -24.36 -2.71
CA ILE A 366 -6.39 -24.18 -3.02
C ILE A 366 -6.81 -25.05 -4.22
N VAL A 367 -6.00 -25.08 -5.27
CA VAL A 367 -6.31 -25.85 -6.51
C VAL A 367 -6.22 -27.34 -6.26
N MET A 368 -5.31 -27.82 -5.41
CA MET A 368 -5.13 -29.24 -5.07
C MET A 368 -6.11 -29.73 -3.99
N ALA A 369 -6.79 -28.83 -3.27
CA ALA A 369 -7.77 -29.23 -2.27
C ALA A 369 -8.95 -29.98 -2.95
N PRO A 370 -9.42 -31.09 -2.38
CA PRO A 370 -10.62 -31.76 -2.90
C PRO A 370 -11.83 -30.80 -2.83
N PRO A 371 -12.75 -30.87 -3.82
CA PRO A 371 -13.90 -29.97 -3.93
C PRO A 371 -14.89 -30.08 -2.77
#